data_67fe71f6c7ea0b3404fd1b9c92d29473
#
_entry.id   67fe71f6c7ea0b3404fd1b9c92d29473
#
_cell.length_a   1.000
_cell.length_b   1.000
_cell.length_c   1.000
_cell.angle_alpha   90.00
_cell.angle_beta   90.00
_cell.angle_gamma   90.00
#
_symmetry.space_group_name_H-M   'P 1'
#
loop_
_entity.id
_entity.type
_entity.pdbx_description
1 polymer ?
#
loop_
_entity_poly.entity_id
_entity_poly.type
_entity_poly.pdbx_seq_one_letter_code
_entity_poly.pdbx_strand_id
1 'polypeptide(L)'
;VSHNTDDLRIREIKELNPPAHVMREFACTKEASDTVFAARQAMHRILHGMDDRMIVVIGPCSIHDTRAAIEYAKRLKPVRDRLSADLEIVMRVYFEKPRTTVGWKGLINDPGLDGSFDINKGVRVARELLLDINSLGLPAGCEFLDMITPQYIADLVSWGAIGARTTESQVHRELASGLSCPVGFKNGTDGNVKIAVDAIKAASQPHHFLSVTKGGHSAIVSTAGNEDCHVILRGGKAPNYDAQSVEAACQDMAKAGLAQRVMIDASHANSSKKPENQPLVIDDVARQMEAGDARLVGVMVESHLLGGRQDMVPGTPLVYGQSITDGCIDWDASVAVLERLAHAVRERRRVALTSGK
;
A
#
# COMPACT_ATOMS: atom_id res chain seq x y z
N VAL A 1 -46.77 -12.87 21.36
CA VAL A 1 -45.94 -13.49 20.31
C VAL A 1 -44.75 -12.57 20.10
N SER A 2 -43.53 -13.03 20.43
CA SER A 2 -42.29 -12.30 20.12
C SER A 2 -41.98 -12.48 18.63
N HIS A 3 -41.57 -11.39 17.95
CA HIS A 3 -41.10 -11.44 16.59
C HIS A 3 -39.59 -11.68 16.60
N ASN A 4 -39.07 -12.44 15.62
CA ASN A 4 -37.62 -12.48 15.38
C ASN A 4 -37.19 -11.14 14.80
N THR A 5 -36.16 -10.52 15.39
CA THR A 5 -35.67 -9.19 14.99
C THR A 5 -34.19 -9.20 14.63
N ASP A 6 -33.51 -10.36 14.69
CA ASP A 6 -32.10 -10.53 14.42
C ASP A 6 -31.85 -11.44 13.19
N ASP A 7 -30.73 -11.24 12.52
CA ASP A 7 -30.28 -12.01 11.35
C ASP A 7 -31.27 -12.12 10.17
N LEU A 8 -32.24 -11.23 10.08
CA LEU A 8 -33.34 -11.31 9.07
C LEU A 8 -32.85 -11.19 7.62
N ARG A 9 -31.64 -10.66 7.40
CA ARG A 9 -31.01 -10.49 6.08
C ARG A 9 -29.74 -11.30 5.92
N ILE A 10 -29.32 -12.03 6.94
CA ILE A 10 -28.18 -12.97 6.88
C ILE A 10 -28.69 -14.26 6.25
N ARG A 11 -28.08 -14.69 5.15
CA ARG A 11 -28.43 -15.93 4.46
C ARG A 11 -27.64 -17.13 4.96
N GLU A 12 -26.38 -16.89 5.29
CA GLU A 12 -25.45 -17.94 5.71
C GLU A 12 -24.32 -17.32 6.54
N ILE A 13 -23.87 -18.05 7.55
CA ILE A 13 -22.65 -17.78 8.31
C ILE A 13 -21.74 -19.00 8.16
N LYS A 14 -20.54 -18.79 7.62
CA LYS A 14 -19.48 -19.80 7.55
C LYS A 14 -18.32 -19.40 8.45
N GLU A 15 -17.74 -20.37 9.12
CA GLU A 15 -16.55 -20.12 9.92
C GLU A 15 -15.32 -19.83 9.05
N LEU A 16 -14.62 -18.78 9.39
CA LEU A 16 -13.29 -18.50 8.87
C LEU A 16 -12.26 -19.24 9.73
N ASN A 17 -11.35 -19.99 9.10
CA ASN A 17 -10.29 -20.67 9.83
C ASN A 17 -9.48 -19.66 10.65
N PRO A 18 -9.15 -19.94 11.93
CA PRO A 18 -8.43 -19.00 12.77
C PRO A 18 -7.09 -18.57 12.17
N PRO A 19 -6.67 -17.31 12.36
CA PRO A 19 -5.36 -16.83 11.89
C PRO A 19 -4.19 -17.72 12.28
N ALA A 20 -4.16 -18.18 13.55
CA ALA A 20 -3.11 -19.08 14.05
C ALA A 20 -3.01 -20.40 13.28
N HIS A 21 -4.13 -20.89 12.73
CA HIS A 21 -4.15 -22.11 11.92
C HIS A 21 -3.44 -21.85 10.58
N VAL A 22 -3.84 -20.80 9.87
CA VAL A 22 -3.24 -20.42 8.58
C VAL A 22 -1.76 -20.04 8.74
N MET A 23 -1.41 -19.37 9.83
CA MET A 23 -0.02 -19.01 10.15
C MET A 23 0.85 -20.25 10.45
N ARG A 24 0.30 -21.35 10.96
CA ARG A 24 1.04 -22.62 11.11
C ARG A 24 1.21 -23.35 9.78
N GLU A 25 0.20 -23.32 8.91
CA GLU A 25 0.30 -23.89 7.56
C GLU A 25 1.38 -23.17 6.73
N PHE A 26 1.44 -21.85 6.82
CA PHE A 26 2.38 -20.98 6.12
C PHE A 26 3.19 -20.17 7.14
N ALA A 27 4.09 -20.87 7.84
CA ALA A 27 4.91 -20.25 8.87
C ALA A 27 5.90 -19.24 8.28
N CYS A 28 6.05 -18.10 8.96
CA CYS A 28 7.04 -17.10 8.56
C CYS A 28 8.45 -17.70 8.66
N THR A 29 9.19 -17.67 7.56
CA THR A 29 10.59 -18.12 7.52
C THR A 29 11.52 -17.05 8.08
N LYS A 30 12.76 -17.44 8.41
CA LYS A 30 13.78 -16.49 8.83
C LYS A 30 14.04 -15.44 7.76
N GLU A 31 14.18 -15.85 6.52
CA GLU A 31 14.44 -14.98 5.36
C GLU A 31 13.30 -13.96 5.17
N ALA A 32 12.05 -14.41 5.24
CA ALA A 32 10.89 -13.51 5.15
C ALA A 32 10.84 -12.53 6.32
N SER A 33 11.09 -12.99 7.55
CA SER A 33 11.15 -12.16 8.75
C SER A 33 12.24 -11.11 8.67
N ASP A 34 13.45 -11.50 8.24
CA ASP A 34 14.58 -10.57 8.06
C ASP A 34 14.26 -9.49 7.02
N THR A 35 13.62 -9.86 5.89
CA THR A 35 13.19 -8.93 4.84
C THR A 35 12.19 -7.91 5.38
N VAL A 36 11.15 -8.36 6.06
CA VAL A 36 10.12 -7.47 6.64
C VAL A 36 10.74 -6.55 7.68
N PHE A 37 11.55 -7.08 8.60
CA PHE A 37 12.18 -6.29 9.65
C PHE A 37 13.10 -5.20 9.07
N ALA A 38 14.00 -5.58 8.16
CA ALA A 38 14.94 -4.63 7.54
C ALA A 38 14.22 -3.50 6.80
N ALA A 39 13.17 -3.83 6.03
CA ALA A 39 12.39 -2.85 5.28
C ALA A 39 11.62 -1.89 6.20
N ARG A 40 10.99 -2.40 7.27
CA ARG A 40 10.31 -1.54 8.26
C ARG A 40 11.28 -0.57 8.93
N GLN A 41 12.47 -1.04 9.34
CA GLN A 41 13.50 -0.19 9.92
C GLN A 41 14.02 0.85 8.93
N ALA A 42 14.20 0.50 7.66
CA ALA A 42 14.62 1.45 6.63
C ALA A 42 13.57 2.55 6.42
N MET A 43 12.30 2.17 6.27
CA MET A 43 11.21 3.14 6.08
C MET A 43 10.99 4.02 7.32
N HIS A 44 11.10 3.47 8.54
CA HIS A 44 11.11 4.27 9.76
C HIS A 44 12.18 5.36 9.71
N ARG A 45 13.43 5.01 9.40
CA ARG A 45 14.52 6.00 9.29
C ARG A 45 14.28 7.05 8.21
N ILE A 46 13.70 6.67 7.06
CA ILE A 46 13.36 7.62 5.99
C ILE A 46 12.27 8.60 6.46
N LEU A 47 11.22 8.10 7.09
CA LEU A 47 10.10 8.91 7.59
C LEU A 47 10.53 9.87 8.71
N HIS A 48 11.55 9.50 9.49
CA HIS A 48 12.11 10.34 10.56
C HIS A 48 13.35 11.16 10.13
N GLY A 49 13.70 11.15 8.84
CA GLY A 49 14.80 11.97 8.30
C GLY A 49 16.20 11.50 8.66
N MET A 50 16.33 10.25 9.10
CA MET A 50 17.63 9.62 9.43
C MET A 50 18.22 8.83 8.25
N ASP A 51 17.51 8.73 7.17
CA ASP A 51 17.91 8.07 5.92
C ASP A 51 17.37 8.92 4.75
N ASP A 52 18.22 9.25 3.81
CA ASP A 52 17.89 10.16 2.69
C ASP A 52 17.42 9.44 1.43
N ARG A 53 17.27 8.11 1.48
CA ARG A 53 16.66 7.34 0.39
C ARG A 53 15.19 7.68 0.22
N MET A 54 14.63 7.24 -0.89
CA MET A 54 13.20 7.38 -1.18
C MET A 54 12.48 6.04 -1.10
N ILE A 55 11.30 6.01 -0.47
CA ILE A 55 10.40 4.85 -0.47
C ILE A 55 9.70 4.76 -1.82
N VAL A 56 9.75 3.62 -2.48
CA VAL A 56 9.03 3.39 -3.73
C VAL A 56 8.14 2.17 -3.60
N VAL A 57 6.82 2.38 -3.53
CA VAL A 57 5.81 1.30 -3.52
C VAL A 57 5.34 1.08 -4.95
N ILE A 58 5.81 0.00 -5.60
CA ILE A 58 5.57 -0.26 -7.02
C ILE A 58 5.10 -1.69 -7.27
N GLY A 59 4.09 -1.86 -8.09
CA GLY A 59 3.57 -3.18 -8.48
C GLY A 59 2.13 -3.12 -8.98
N PRO A 60 1.51 -4.30 -9.20
CA PRO A 60 0.17 -4.40 -9.75
C PRO A 60 -0.88 -3.60 -8.97
N CYS A 61 -1.86 -3.06 -9.68
CA CYS A 61 -3.02 -2.39 -9.06
C CYS A 61 -3.73 -3.34 -8.09
N SER A 62 -3.90 -4.60 -8.51
CA SER A 62 -4.40 -5.71 -7.68
C SER A 62 -3.79 -7.02 -8.15
N ILE A 63 -3.70 -7.99 -7.23
CA ILE A 63 -3.23 -9.34 -7.54
C ILE A 63 -4.44 -10.22 -7.84
N HIS A 64 -4.48 -10.81 -9.03
CA HIS A 64 -5.47 -11.82 -9.42
C HIS A 64 -4.82 -13.13 -9.91
N ASP A 65 -3.57 -13.08 -10.37
CA ASP A 65 -2.75 -14.23 -10.75
C ASP A 65 -1.44 -14.23 -9.94
N THR A 66 -1.31 -15.19 -9.04
CA THR A 66 -0.13 -15.31 -8.16
C THR A 66 1.14 -15.66 -8.94
N ARG A 67 1.04 -16.36 -10.08
CA ARG A 67 2.19 -16.69 -10.94
C ARG A 67 2.75 -15.44 -11.57
N ALA A 68 1.89 -14.57 -12.10
CA ALA A 68 2.30 -13.27 -12.64
C ALA A 68 2.90 -12.37 -11.56
N ALA A 69 2.36 -12.40 -10.33
CA ALA A 69 2.90 -11.66 -9.20
C ALA A 69 4.31 -12.14 -8.82
N ILE A 70 4.55 -13.44 -8.78
CA ILE A 70 5.88 -14.00 -8.49
C ILE A 70 6.87 -13.70 -9.63
N GLU A 71 6.44 -13.75 -10.90
CA GLU A 71 7.29 -13.34 -12.01
C GLU A 71 7.67 -11.85 -11.90
N TYR A 72 6.71 -11.00 -11.58
CA TYR A 72 6.97 -9.58 -11.34
C TYR A 72 7.97 -9.39 -10.19
N ALA A 73 7.78 -10.10 -9.07
CA ALA A 73 8.70 -10.04 -7.92
C ALA A 73 10.13 -10.46 -8.30
N LYS A 74 10.28 -11.55 -9.06
CA LYS A 74 11.59 -12.02 -9.54
C LYS A 74 12.29 -11.03 -10.46
N ARG A 75 11.53 -10.28 -11.26
CA ARG A 75 12.09 -9.19 -12.10
C ARG A 75 12.43 -7.95 -11.26
N LEU A 76 11.62 -7.61 -10.26
CA LEU A 76 11.82 -6.42 -9.43
C LEU A 76 13.00 -6.58 -8.46
N LYS A 77 13.24 -7.77 -7.93
CA LYS A 77 14.30 -8.01 -6.94
C LYS A 77 15.70 -7.57 -7.39
N PRO A 78 16.21 -7.92 -8.58
CA PRO A 78 17.51 -7.43 -9.05
C PRO A 78 17.57 -5.91 -9.22
N VAL A 79 16.46 -5.28 -9.63
CA VAL A 79 16.39 -3.81 -9.75
C VAL A 79 16.47 -3.17 -8.37
N ARG A 80 15.72 -3.71 -7.39
CA ARG A 80 15.79 -3.28 -6.00
C ARG A 80 17.21 -3.35 -5.45
N ASP A 81 17.91 -4.45 -5.66
CA ASP A 81 19.27 -4.63 -5.15
C ASP A 81 20.24 -3.59 -5.76
N ARG A 82 20.15 -3.39 -7.06
CA ARG A 82 20.99 -2.45 -7.80
C ARG A 82 20.75 -0.99 -7.38
N LEU A 83 19.51 -0.61 -7.04
CA LEU A 83 19.14 0.76 -6.67
C LEU A 83 19.04 0.97 -5.15
N SER A 84 19.44 0.01 -4.34
CA SER A 84 19.27 0.01 -2.88
C SER A 84 19.98 1.14 -2.15
N ALA A 85 21.02 1.74 -2.75
CA ALA A 85 21.71 2.91 -2.21
C ALA A 85 20.85 4.19 -2.26
N ASP A 86 19.87 4.24 -3.17
CA ASP A 86 19.06 5.42 -3.44
C ASP A 86 17.59 5.21 -3.09
N LEU A 87 17.08 4.00 -3.26
CA LEU A 87 15.66 3.67 -3.12
C LEU A 87 15.43 2.52 -2.12
N GLU A 88 14.41 2.66 -1.29
CA GLU A 88 13.79 1.55 -0.58
C GLU A 88 12.56 1.09 -1.36
N ILE A 89 12.74 0.07 -2.21
CA ILE A 89 11.69 -0.45 -3.09
C ILE A 89 10.89 -1.51 -2.36
N VAL A 90 9.56 -1.31 -2.32
CA VAL A 90 8.56 -2.21 -1.74
C VAL A 90 7.61 -2.63 -2.85
N MET A 91 7.38 -3.94 -3.02
CA MET A 91 6.41 -4.42 -4.00
C MET A 91 4.98 -4.17 -3.52
N ARG A 92 4.18 -3.54 -4.36
CA ARG A 92 2.74 -3.39 -4.15
C ARG A 92 2.05 -4.74 -4.35
N VAL A 93 1.42 -5.28 -3.29
CA VAL A 93 0.75 -6.58 -3.27
C VAL A 93 -0.65 -6.39 -2.68
N TYR A 94 -1.57 -5.89 -3.48
CA TYR A 94 -2.93 -5.57 -3.05
C TYR A 94 -3.87 -6.72 -3.36
N PHE A 95 -4.43 -7.33 -2.33
CA PHE A 95 -5.35 -8.48 -2.39
C PHE A 95 -6.81 -8.09 -2.36
N GLU A 96 -7.12 -6.88 -1.95
CA GLU A 96 -8.47 -6.38 -1.74
C GLU A 96 -8.65 -5.05 -2.46
N LYS A 97 -9.83 -4.83 -2.98
CA LYS A 97 -10.16 -3.59 -3.70
C LYS A 97 -11.42 -2.96 -3.12
N PRO A 98 -11.34 -1.71 -2.63
CA PRO A 98 -12.51 -0.96 -2.23
C PRO A 98 -13.38 -0.67 -3.46
N ARG A 99 -14.67 -1.02 -3.36
CA ARG A 99 -15.63 -0.78 -4.44
C ARG A 99 -16.67 0.24 -4.00
N THR A 100 -16.89 1.25 -4.83
CA THR A 100 -17.96 2.23 -4.62
C THR A 100 -19.33 1.60 -4.91
N THR A 101 -19.37 0.67 -5.87
CA THR A 101 -20.55 -0.13 -6.22
C THR A 101 -20.19 -1.62 -6.15
N VAL A 102 -20.81 -2.48 -6.94
CA VAL A 102 -20.48 -3.91 -7.04
C VAL A 102 -19.28 -4.14 -7.95
N GLY A 103 -18.56 -5.24 -7.73
CA GLY A 103 -17.40 -5.65 -8.52
C GLY A 103 -16.56 -6.67 -7.78
N TRP A 104 -15.57 -7.25 -8.45
CA TRP A 104 -14.62 -8.16 -7.81
C TRP A 104 -13.87 -7.44 -6.67
N LYS A 105 -13.98 -8.00 -5.46
CA LYS A 105 -13.43 -7.39 -4.24
C LYS A 105 -11.97 -7.72 -3.97
N GLY A 106 -11.37 -8.59 -4.77
CA GLY A 106 -9.97 -8.97 -4.64
C GLY A 106 -9.75 -10.46 -4.40
N LEU A 107 -8.48 -10.87 -4.39
CA LEU A 107 -8.04 -12.25 -4.31
C LEU A 107 -8.47 -12.95 -3.02
N ILE A 108 -8.48 -12.24 -1.89
CA ILE A 108 -8.90 -12.83 -0.61
C ILE A 108 -10.39 -13.17 -0.65
N ASN A 109 -11.22 -12.27 -1.17
CA ASN A 109 -12.68 -12.47 -1.18
C ASN A 109 -13.16 -13.48 -2.22
N ASP A 110 -12.52 -13.48 -3.41
CA ASP A 110 -12.93 -14.35 -4.52
C ASP A 110 -11.68 -14.77 -5.33
N PRO A 111 -10.92 -15.74 -4.80
CA PRO A 111 -9.65 -16.18 -5.40
C PRO A 111 -9.82 -16.89 -6.73
N GLY A 112 -11.01 -17.45 -6.98
CA GLY A 112 -11.34 -18.16 -8.22
C GLY A 112 -11.82 -17.26 -9.35
N LEU A 113 -12.11 -15.99 -9.11
CA LEU A 113 -12.76 -15.06 -10.06
C LEU A 113 -14.11 -15.60 -10.58
N ASP A 114 -14.78 -16.44 -9.81
CA ASP A 114 -15.98 -17.19 -10.21
C ASP A 114 -17.22 -16.88 -9.34
N GLY A 115 -17.09 -15.95 -8.39
CA GLY A 115 -18.14 -15.59 -7.46
C GLY A 115 -18.42 -16.64 -6.38
N SER A 116 -17.53 -17.60 -6.18
CA SER A 116 -17.64 -18.61 -5.11
C SER A 116 -17.39 -18.04 -3.73
N PHE A 117 -16.64 -16.95 -3.62
CA PHE A 117 -16.26 -16.30 -2.37
C PHE A 117 -15.60 -17.26 -1.37
N ASP A 118 -14.71 -18.15 -1.86
CA ASP A 118 -13.93 -19.05 -1.00
C ASP A 118 -12.82 -18.28 -0.25
N ILE A 119 -13.25 -17.53 0.78
CA ILE A 119 -12.39 -16.67 1.58
C ILE A 119 -11.35 -17.49 2.36
N ASN A 120 -11.69 -18.70 2.81
CA ASN A 120 -10.76 -19.60 3.47
C ASN A 120 -9.58 -19.98 2.56
N LYS A 121 -9.82 -20.17 1.28
CA LYS A 121 -8.78 -20.34 0.26
C LYS A 121 -8.05 -19.01 0.02
N GLY A 122 -8.79 -17.91 -0.08
CA GLY A 122 -8.25 -16.58 -0.38
C GLY A 122 -7.20 -16.11 0.63
N VAL A 123 -7.44 -16.28 1.92
CA VAL A 123 -6.47 -15.90 2.97
C VAL A 123 -5.20 -16.75 2.93
N ARG A 124 -5.32 -18.05 2.57
CA ARG A 124 -4.17 -18.94 2.38
C ARG A 124 -3.31 -18.52 1.20
N VAL A 125 -3.94 -18.30 0.06
CA VAL A 125 -3.25 -17.88 -1.18
C VAL A 125 -2.55 -16.53 -0.97
N ALA A 126 -3.20 -15.59 -0.29
CA ALA A 126 -2.61 -14.28 0.01
C ALA A 126 -1.38 -14.41 0.93
N ARG A 127 -1.47 -15.22 2.00
CA ARG A 127 -0.35 -15.42 2.93
C ARG A 127 0.81 -16.15 2.29
N GLU A 128 0.54 -17.21 1.52
CA GLU A 128 1.54 -17.96 0.76
C GLU A 128 2.31 -17.05 -0.19
N LEU A 129 1.60 -16.23 -0.98
CA LEU A 129 2.22 -15.29 -1.89
C LEU A 129 3.11 -14.26 -1.17
N LEU A 130 2.65 -13.71 -0.04
CA LEU A 130 3.46 -12.78 0.76
C LEU A 130 4.72 -13.46 1.31
N LEU A 131 4.59 -14.69 1.76
CA LEU A 131 5.72 -15.49 2.25
C LEU A 131 6.76 -15.70 1.15
N ASP A 132 6.32 -16.10 -0.05
CA ASP A 132 7.19 -16.33 -1.21
C ASP A 132 7.91 -15.03 -1.62
N ILE A 133 7.19 -13.90 -1.73
CA ILE A 133 7.76 -12.61 -2.10
C ILE A 133 8.82 -12.17 -1.07
N ASN A 134 8.50 -12.23 0.22
CA ASN A 134 9.45 -11.85 1.28
C ASN A 134 10.65 -12.80 1.33
N SER A 135 10.46 -14.10 1.07
CA SER A 135 11.55 -15.10 1.01
C SER A 135 12.51 -14.85 -0.15
N LEU A 136 12.07 -14.18 -1.23
CA LEU A 136 12.96 -13.68 -2.28
C LEU A 136 13.81 -12.47 -1.84
N GLY A 137 13.58 -11.92 -0.65
CA GLY A 137 14.22 -10.69 -0.18
C GLY A 137 13.57 -9.41 -0.73
N LEU A 138 12.29 -9.47 -1.13
CA LEU A 138 11.51 -8.35 -1.62
C LEU A 138 10.40 -8.01 -0.61
N PRO A 139 10.43 -6.83 0.04
CA PRO A 139 9.37 -6.44 0.97
C PRO A 139 8.07 -6.13 0.25
N ALA A 140 6.94 -6.38 0.91
CA ALA A 140 5.60 -6.20 0.36
C ALA A 140 4.81 -5.10 1.08
N GLY A 141 4.01 -4.36 0.30
CA GLY A 141 3.06 -3.37 0.77
C GLY A 141 1.62 -3.74 0.40
N CYS A 142 0.69 -3.60 1.34
CA CYS A 142 -0.73 -3.92 1.16
C CYS A 142 -1.62 -2.72 1.52
N GLU A 143 -2.86 -2.72 1.01
CA GLU A 143 -3.93 -1.87 1.53
C GLU A 143 -4.74 -2.66 2.55
N PHE A 144 -5.08 -2.04 3.68
CA PHE A 144 -5.92 -2.65 4.70
C PHE A 144 -7.35 -2.10 4.62
N LEU A 145 -8.33 -2.99 4.44
CA LEU A 145 -9.74 -2.63 4.26
C LEU A 145 -10.65 -3.12 5.39
N ASP A 146 -10.23 -4.09 6.19
CA ASP A 146 -11.00 -4.62 7.31
C ASP A 146 -10.12 -4.89 8.54
N MET A 147 -10.76 -5.27 9.64
CA MET A 147 -10.10 -5.48 10.94
C MET A 147 -9.62 -6.92 11.15
N ILE A 148 -9.98 -7.84 10.29
CA ILE A 148 -9.75 -9.29 10.47
C ILE A 148 -8.59 -9.75 9.59
N THR A 149 -8.57 -9.39 8.31
CA THR A 149 -7.51 -9.74 7.35
C THR A 149 -6.10 -9.45 7.87
N PRO A 150 -5.81 -8.32 8.55
CA PRO A 150 -4.48 -8.06 9.09
C PRO A 150 -3.98 -9.16 10.04
N GLN A 151 -4.85 -9.85 10.76
CA GLN A 151 -4.46 -10.92 11.66
C GLN A 151 -3.85 -12.14 10.93
N TYR A 152 -4.15 -12.28 9.62
CA TYR A 152 -3.61 -13.37 8.78
C TYR A 152 -2.31 -13.02 8.09
N ILE A 153 -2.03 -11.74 7.83
CA ILE A 153 -0.96 -11.33 6.91
C ILE A 153 -0.02 -10.23 7.44
N ALA A 154 -0.39 -9.51 8.49
CA ALA A 154 0.34 -8.29 8.90
C ALA A 154 1.81 -8.56 9.29
N ASP A 155 2.16 -9.76 9.76
CA ASP A 155 3.54 -10.16 10.04
C ASP A 155 4.43 -10.24 8.78
N LEU A 156 3.83 -10.35 7.60
CA LEU A 156 4.49 -10.41 6.29
C LEU A 156 4.37 -9.11 5.48
N VAL A 157 3.82 -8.05 6.07
CA VAL A 157 3.63 -6.75 5.42
C VAL A 157 4.62 -5.74 5.97
N SER A 158 5.39 -5.11 5.08
CA SER A 158 6.40 -4.12 5.42
C SER A 158 5.87 -2.69 5.43
N TRP A 159 4.85 -2.40 4.61
CA TRP A 159 4.20 -1.10 4.49
C TRP A 159 2.70 -1.26 4.24
N GLY A 160 1.89 -0.42 4.85
CA GLY A 160 0.45 -0.45 4.71
C GLY A 160 -0.13 0.85 4.17
N ALA A 161 -1.25 0.78 3.43
CA ALA A 161 -2.02 1.93 3.01
C ALA A 161 -3.43 1.91 3.60
N ILE A 162 -3.94 3.09 3.92
CA ILE A 162 -5.37 3.35 4.10
C ILE A 162 -5.83 4.19 2.90
N GLY A 163 -6.77 3.66 2.14
CA GLY A 163 -7.25 4.25 0.89
C GLY A 163 -8.10 5.51 1.09
N ALA A 164 -8.30 6.26 0.01
CA ALA A 164 -9.03 7.53 0.04
C ALA A 164 -10.48 7.40 0.55
N ARG A 165 -11.13 6.24 0.36
CA ARG A 165 -12.50 5.98 0.80
C ARG A 165 -12.59 5.60 2.28
N THR A 166 -11.47 5.24 2.92
CA THR A 166 -11.41 4.73 4.29
C THR A 166 -10.60 5.62 5.24
N THR A 167 -9.92 6.63 4.74
CA THR A 167 -9.12 7.56 5.57
C THR A 167 -9.94 8.30 6.63
N GLU A 168 -11.22 8.60 6.38
CA GLU A 168 -12.13 9.20 7.39
C GLU A 168 -12.66 8.19 8.41
N SER A 169 -12.54 6.90 8.14
CA SER A 169 -13.11 5.86 9.01
C SER A 169 -12.34 5.77 10.34
N GLN A 170 -13.05 5.89 11.45
CA GLN A 170 -12.49 5.68 12.79
C GLN A 170 -11.88 4.28 12.92
N VAL A 171 -12.55 3.25 12.42
CA VAL A 171 -12.09 1.86 12.49
C VAL A 171 -10.73 1.68 11.82
N HIS A 172 -10.51 2.31 10.66
CA HIS A 172 -9.23 2.22 9.93
C HIS A 172 -8.11 3.01 10.62
N ARG A 173 -8.43 4.14 11.25
CA ARG A 173 -7.48 4.93 12.05
C ARG A 173 -7.03 4.16 13.30
N GLU A 174 -7.97 3.49 13.98
CA GLU A 174 -7.72 2.62 15.11
C GLU A 174 -6.86 1.42 14.71
N LEU A 175 -7.19 0.76 13.58
CA LEU A 175 -6.37 -0.32 13.03
C LEU A 175 -4.92 0.14 12.81
N ALA A 176 -4.73 1.26 12.12
CA ALA A 176 -3.41 1.80 11.80
C ALA A 176 -2.57 2.07 13.06
N SER A 177 -3.21 2.47 14.18
CA SER A 177 -2.54 2.72 15.47
C SER A 177 -1.86 1.48 16.04
N GLY A 178 -2.25 0.28 15.62
CA GLY A 178 -1.72 -1.00 16.12
C GLY A 178 -0.91 -1.79 15.09
N LEU A 179 -0.83 -1.34 13.84
CA LEU A 179 -0.04 -2.03 12.82
C LEU A 179 1.47 -1.86 13.09
N SER A 180 2.21 -2.94 12.91
CA SER A 180 3.67 -2.97 13.13
C SER A 180 4.48 -2.47 11.94
N CYS A 181 3.85 -1.85 10.97
CA CYS A 181 4.47 -1.29 9.77
C CYS A 181 4.13 0.20 9.62
N PRO A 182 4.92 0.97 8.85
CA PRO A 182 4.52 2.29 8.41
C PRO A 182 3.20 2.27 7.65
N VAL A 183 2.36 3.28 7.85
CA VAL A 183 1.04 3.38 7.22
C VAL A 183 0.87 4.73 6.53
N GLY A 184 0.63 4.68 5.21
CA GLY A 184 0.29 5.86 4.43
C GLY A 184 -1.23 6.07 4.35
N PHE A 185 -1.68 7.28 4.71
CA PHE A 185 -3.07 7.71 4.58
C PHE A 185 -3.25 8.55 3.33
N LYS A 186 -4.11 8.11 2.40
CA LYS A 186 -4.45 8.88 1.20
C LYS A 186 -5.38 10.03 1.54
N ASN A 187 -5.22 11.19 0.88
CA ASN A 187 -6.21 12.24 0.89
C ASN A 187 -7.54 11.74 0.32
N GLY A 188 -8.65 12.42 0.65
CA GLY A 188 -9.99 12.06 0.19
C GLY A 188 -10.11 12.05 -1.34
N THR A 189 -11.14 11.39 -1.85
CA THR A 189 -11.42 11.31 -3.29
C THR A 189 -11.70 12.65 -3.94
N ASP A 190 -12.14 13.64 -3.15
CA ASP A 190 -12.35 15.04 -3.53
C ASP A 190 -11.07 15.89 -3.54
N GLY A 191 -9.96 15.36 -3.01
CA GLY A 191 -8.68 16.03 -2.86
C GLY A 191 -8.42 16.59 -1.45
N ASN A 192 -9.32 16.37 -0.49
CA ASN A 192 -9.19 16.90 0.88
C ASN A 192 -8.01 16.23 1.62
N VAL A 193 -6.96 17.02 1.88
CA VAL A 193 -5.75 16.55 2.59
C VAL A 193 -5.96 16.54 4.10
N LYS A 194 -6.81 17.44 4.64
CA LYS A 194 -7.05 17.55 6.08
C LYS A 194 -7.48 16.22 6.71
N ILE A 195 -8.29 15.42 6.01
CA ILE A 195 -8.73 14.13 6.54
C ILE A 195 -7.57 13.14 6.74
N ALA A 196 -6.54 13.19 5.89
CA ALA A 196 -5.33 12.38 6.08
C ALA A 196 -4.48 12.90 7.24
N VAL A 197 -4.36 14.21 7.40
CA VAL A 197 -3.68 14.84 8.55
C VAL A 197 -4.38 14.46 9.86
N ASP A 198 -5.70 14.55 9.93
CA ASP A 198 -6.48 14.13 11.09
C ASP A 198 -6.34 12.63 11.38
N ALA A 199 -6.28 11.80 10.32
CA ALA A 199 -6.08 10.35 10.43
C ALA A 199 -4.72 10.01 11.06
N ILE A 200 -3.65 10.68 10.64
CA ILE A 200 -2.30 10.49 11.20
C ILE A 200 -2.29 10.86 12.69
N LYS A 201 -2.88 11.99 13.06
CA LYS A 201 -2.99 12.42 14.46
C LYS A 201 -3.73 11.39 15.30
N ALA A 202 -4.84 10.85 14.80
CA ALA A 202 -5.58 9.79 15.45
C ALA A 202 -4.76 8.51 15.58
N ALA A 203 -4.18 8.02 14.48
CA ALA A 203 -3.42 6.76 14.45
C ALA A 203 -2.12 6.81 15.27
N SER A 204 -1.57 7.99 15.52
CA SER A 204 -0.39 8.15 16.40
C SER A 204 -0.70 8.01 17.89
N GLN A 205 -1.97 7.94 18.28
CA GLN A 205 -2.40 7.82 19.66
C GLN A 205 -2.82 6.38 20.01
N PRO A 206 -2.78 6.00 21.31
CA PRO A 206 -3.33 4.72 21.77
C PRO A 206 -4.85 4.66 21.54
N HIS A 207 -5.35 3.47 21.20
CA HIS A 207 -6.77 3.19 21.01
C HIS A 207 -7.19 1.87 21.65
N HIS A 208 -8.50 1.72 21.88
CA HIS A 208 -9.14 0.51 22.33
C HIS A 208 -10.31 0.22 21.39
N PHE A 209 -10.31 -0.95 20.73
CA PHE A 209 -11.33 -1.29 19.75
C PHE A 209 -11.60 -2.79 19.64
N LEU A 210 -12.66 -3.14 18.93
CA LEU A 210 -13.08 -4.53 18.72
C LEU A 210 -12.35 -5.13 17.52
N SER A 211 -11.77 -6.31 17.71
CA SER A 211 -11.15 -7.10 16.64
C SER A 211 -11.18 -8.58 17.01
N VAL A 212 -10.30 -9.38 16.43
CA VAL A 212 -10.15 -10.81 16.72
C VAL A 212 -8.73 -11.14 17.12
N THR A 213 -8.58 -12.16 17.99
CA THR A 213 -7.29 -12.73 18.34
C THR A 213 -6.73 -13.60 17.20
N LYS A 214 -5.46 -14.01 17.30
CA LYS A 214 -4.89 -15.04 16.42
C LYS A 214 -5.63 -16.39 16.53
N GLY A 215 -6.30 -16.65 17.64
CA GLY A 215 -7.16 -17.83 17.84
C GLY A 215 -8.54 -17.70 17.19
N GLY A 216 -8.89 -16.57 16.59
CA GLY A 216 -10.18 -16.35 15.93
C GLY A 216 -11.31 -15.91 16.86
N HIS A 217 -11.00 -15.57 18.12
CA HIS A 217 -11.99 -15.12 19.10
C HIS A 217 -12.13 -13.59 19.07
N SER A 218 -13.37 -13.09 19.19
CA SER A 218 -13.62 -11.67 19.41
C SER A 218 -12.84 -11.14 20.60
N ALA A 219 -12.25 -9.96 20.46
CA ALA A 219 -11.37 -9.39 21.48
C ALA A 219 -11.45 -7.87 21.53
N ILE A 220 -11.09 -7.31 22.68
CA ILE A 220 -10.77 -5.89 22.84
C ILE A 220 -9.26 -5.76 22.60
N VAL A 221 -8.87 -4.97 21.62
CA VAL A 221 -7.47 -4.69 21.29
C VAL A 221 -7.11 -3.32 21.83
N SER A 222 -5.97 -3.24 22.54
CA SER A 222 -5.38 -1.98 23.01
C SER A 222 -4.08 -1.73 22.25
N THR A 223 -3.92 -0.55 21.68
CA THR A 223 -2.74 -0.17 20.87
C THR A 223 -1.92 0.92 21.53
N ALA A 224 -0.68 1.08 21.08
CA ALA A 224 0.24 2.10 21.59
C ALA A 224 0.26 3.38 20.74
N GLY A 225 -0.33 3.34 19.55
CA GLY A 225 -0.15 4.36 18.52
C GLY A 225 0.98 3.98 17.54
N ASN A 226 0.90 4.55 16.34
CA ASN A 226 1.85 4.31 15.25
C ASN A 226 2.50 5.64 14.82
N GLU A 227 3.78 5.80 15.11
CA GLU A 227 4.56 7.01 14.80
C GLU A 227 4.99 7.10 13.33
N ASP A 228 4.86 6.01 12.58
CA ASP A 228 5.30 5.92 11.18
C ASP A 228 4.18 6.18 10.17
N CYS A 229 3.11 6.84 10.60
CA CYS A 229 2.03 7.25 9.71
C CYS A 229 2.43 8.50 8.90
N HIS A 230 2.06 8.52 7.61
CA HIS A 230 2.39 9.62 6.68
C HIS A 230 1.28 9.89 5.67
N VAL A 231 1.32 11.07 5.02
CA VAL A 231 0.36 11.47 4.00
C VAL A 231 0.72 10.89 2.65
N ILE A 232 -0.30 10.45 1.90
CA ILE A 232 -0.19 10.13 0.48
C ILE A 232 -1.10 11.08 -0.31
N LEU A 233 -0.52 11.88 -1.22
CA LEU A 233 -1.26 12.69 -2.17
C LEU A 233 -1.58 11.86 -3.41
N ARG A 234 -2.89 11.64 -3.66
CA ARG A 234 -3.39 10.81 -4.77
C ARG A 234 -4.23 11.58 -5.79
N GLY A 235 -4.27 12.92 -5.65
CA GLY A 235 -5.16 13.77 -6.40
C GLY A 235 -6.62 13.72 -5.91
N GLY A 236 -7.45 14.50 -6.54
CA GLY A 236 -8.88 14.60 -6.27
C GLY A 236 -9.64 15.07 -7.50
N LYS A 237 -10.30 16.24 -7.41
CA LYS A 237 -10.90 16.90 -8.59
C LYS A 237 -9.84 17.34 -9.60
N ALA A 238 -8.62 17.59 -9.12
CA ALA A 238 -7.43 17.88 -9.91
C ALA A 238 -6.23 17.09 -9.34
N PRO A 239 -5.14 16.93 -10.10
CA PRO A 239 -3.87 16.42 -9.59
C PRO A 239 -3.34 17.29 -8.43
N ASN A 240 -2.56 16.69 -7.52
CA ASN A 240 -1.97 17.40 -6.37
C ASN A 240 -0.51 16.98 -6.09
N TYR A 241 0.24 16.64 -7.11
CA TYR A 241 1.65 16.24 -7.01
C TYR A 241 2.64 17.39 -7.26
N ASP A 242 2.17 18.52 -7.80
CA ASP A 242 3.01 19.68 -8.10
C ASP A 242 3.55 20.35 -6.82
N ALA A 243 4.61 21.16 -6.99
CA ALA A 243 5.30 21.79 -5.88
C ALA A 243 4.39 22.69 -5.01
N GLN A 244 3.39 23.35 -5.60
CA GLN A 244 2.44 24.18 -4.85
C GLN A 244 1.51 23.31 -3.99
N SER A 245 1.03 22.20 -4.53
CA SER A 245 0.19 21.24 -3.80
C SER A 245 0.95 20.57 -2.67
N VAL A 246 2.22 20.19 -2.90
CA VAL A 246 3.12 19.64 -1.88
C VAL A 246 3.36 20.65 -0.76
N GLU A 247 3.65 21.91 -1.12
CA GLU A 247 3.81 23.00 -0.15
C GLU A 247 2.58 23.19 0.71
N ALA A 248 1.38 23.25 0.10
CA ALA A 248 0.13 23.41 0.83
C ALA A 248 -0.12 22.25 1.81
N ALA A 249 0.10 21.00 1.38
CA ALA A 249 -0.03 19.83 2.25
C ALA A 249 0.96 19.88 3.42
N CYS A 250 2.22 20.25 3.16
CA CYS A 250 3.26 20.40 4.17
C CYS A 250 2.93 21.50 5.20
N GLN A 251 2.34 22.61 4.76
CA GLN A 251 1.87 23.67 5.66
C GLN A 251 0.73 23.20 6.57
N ASP A 252 -0.21 22.42 6.05
CA ASP A 252 -1.29 21.86 6.86
C ASP A 252 -0.76 20.83 7.88
N MET A 253 0.22 20.04 7.49
CA MET A 253 0.91 19.11 8.40
C MET A 253 1.66 19.88 9.51
N ALA A 254 2.39 20.93 9.15
CA ALA A 254 3.10 21.77 10.13
C ALA A 254 2.15 22.44 11.13
N LYS A 255 1.02 23.00 10.67
CA LYS A 255 -0.03 23.55 11.55
C LYS A 255 -0.58 22.51 12.52
N ALA A 256 -0.62 21.25 12.10
CA ALA A 256 -1.08 20.12 12.91
C ALA A 256 0.00 19.55 13.84
N GLY A 257 1.24 20.06 13.78
CA GLY A 257 2.39 19.57 14.55
C GLY A 257 2.97 18.26 14.02
N LEU A 258 2.74 17.92 12.74
CA LEU A 258 3.24 16.72 12.11
C LEU A 258 4.51 17.01 11.29
N ALA A 259 5.37 16.00 11.17
CA ALA A 259 6.52 16.06 10.28
C ALA A 259 6.06 16.21 8.81
N GLN A 260 6.70 17.14 8.08
CA GLN A 260 6.39 17.40 6.67
C GLN A 260 7.00 16.30 5.78
N ARG A 261 6.35 15.14 5.73
CA ARG A 261 6.79 13.96 4.98
C ARG A 261 5.64 13.48 4.09
N VAL A 262 5.82 13.56 2.79
CA VAL A 262 4.78 13.34 1.79
C VAL A 262 5.20 12.23 0.83
N MET A 263 4.28 11.30 0.58
CA MET A 263 4.35 10.33 -0.52
C MET A 263 3.41 10.79 -1.63
N ILE A 264 3.83 10.66 -2.89
CA ILE A 264 3.01 10.92 -4.07
C ILE A 264 2.55 9.61 -4.68
N ASP A 265 1.24 9.42 -4.79
CA ASP A 265 0.65 8.37 -5.61
C ASP A 265 0.59 8.87 -7.06
N ALA A 266 1.43 8.31 -7.92
CA ALA A 266 1.54 8.70 -9.32
C ALA A 266 0.35 8.23 -10.18
N SER A 267 -0.46 7.30 -9.67
CA SER A 267 -1.67 6.78 -10.31
C SER A 267 -2.91 7.62 -9.95
N HIS A 268 -4.08 7.03 -10.07
CA HIS A 268 -5.38 7.57 -9.67
C HIS A 268 -5.66 8.95 -10.29
N ALA A 269 -6.07 9.95 -9.50
CA ALA A 269 -6.39 11.26 -10.04
C ALA A 269 -5.15 12.06 -10.45
N ASN A 270 -3.97 11.76 -9.90
CA ASN A 270 -2.71 12.39 -10.29
C ASN A 270 -2.33 12.08 -11.74
N SER A 271 -2.63 10.88 -12.22
CA SER A 271 -2.44 10.50 -13.63
C SER A 271 -3.70 10.71 -14.48
N SER A 272 -4.76 11.31 -13.93
CA SER A 272 -6.08 11.38 -14.58
C SER A 272 -6.62 9.99 -14.97
N LYS A 273 -6.26 8.96 -14.19
CA LYS A 273 -6.57 7.53 -14.41
C LYS A 273 -6.02 6.96 -15.73
N LYS A 274 -5.01 7.60 -16.30
CA LYS A 274 -4.29 7.14 -17.50
C LYS A 274 -2.92 6.64 -17.06
N PRO A 275 -2.62 5.35 -17.18
CA PRO A 275 -1.35 4.80 -16.71
C PRO A 275 -0.13 5.43 -17.39
N GLU A 276 -0.25 5.80 -18.67
CA GLU A 276 0.80 6.48 -19.44
C GLU A 276 1.20 7.85 -18.86
N ASN A 277 0.38 8.46 -18.01
CA ASN A 277 0.71 9.71 -17.34
C ASN A 277 1.52 9.50 -16.04
N GLN A 278 1.61 8.30 -15.49
CA GLN A 278 2.39 8.06 -14.27
C GLN A 278 3.87 8.47 -14.43
N PRO A 279 4.57 8.16 -15.53
CA PRO A 279 5.95 8.64 -15.74
C PRO A 279 6.06 10.18 -15.75
N LEU A 280 5.06 10.90 -16.22
CA LEU A 280 5.04 12.37 -16.19
C LEU A 280 4.93 12.92 -14.77
N VAL A 281 4.09 12.28 -13.93
CA VAL A 281 4.00 12.61 -12.50
C VAL A 281 5.33 12.36 -11.80
N ILE A 282 5.95 11.23 -12.07
CA ILE A 282 7.25 10.86 -11.49
C ILE A 282 8.35 11.83 -11.93
N ASP A 283 8.36 12.28 -13.18
CA ASP A 283 9.35 13.25 -13.64
C ASP A 283 9.19 14.61 -12.95
N ASP A 284 7.96 15.05 -12.69
CA ASP A 284 7.71 16.27 -11.92
C ASP A 284 8.22 16.13 -10.47
N VAL A 285 7.87 15.03 -9.79
CA VAL A 285 8.37 14.71 -8.43
C VAL A 285 9.91 14.68 -8.42
N ALA A 286 10.52 14.06 -9.42
CA ALA A 286 11.98 13.99 -9.56
C ALA A 286 12.60 15.38 -9.68
N ARG A 287 12.03 16.29 -10.49
CA ARG A 287 12.51 17.68 -10.62
C ARG A 287 12.40 18.45 -9.30
N GLN A 288 11.32 18.26 -8.53
CA GLN A 288 11.19 18.88 -7.21
C GLN A 288 12.31 18.40 -6.26
N MET A 289 12.61 17.10 -6.29
CA MET A 289 13.71 16.52 -5.50
C MET A 289 15.08 17.06 -5.93
N GLU A 290 15.34 17.15 -7.23
CA GLU A 290 16.57 17.73 -7.82
C GLU A 290 16.75 19.21 -7.44
N ALA A 291 15.64 19.93 -7.24
CA ALA A 291 15.65 21.28 -6.69
C ALA A 291 15.91 21.34 -5.17
N GLY A 292 16.04 20.19 -4.49
CA GLY A 292 16.39 20.08 -3.08
C GLY A 292 15.21 19.81 -2.13
N ASP A 293 13.99 19.53 -2.62
CA ASP A 293 12.87 19.23 -1.72
C ASP A 293 13.08 17.86 -1.02
N ALA A 294 13.35 17.90 0.28
CA ALA A 294 13.56 16.74 1.13
C ALA A 294 12.26 16.20 1.77
N ARG A 295 11.13 16.88 1.55
CA ARG A 295 9.83 16.48 2.11
C ARG A 295 9.16 15.36 1.33
N LEU A 296 9.54 15.20 0.05
CA LEU A 296 9.11 14.09 -0.80
C LEU A 296 9.89 12.83 -0.43
N VAL A 297 9.27 11.99 0.41
CA VAL A 297 9.91 10.79 0.98
C VAL A 297 9.52 9.51 0.30
N GLY A 298 8.50 9.54 -0.57
CA GLY A 298 8.08 8.34 -1.27
C GLY A 298 7.18 8.60 -2.46
N VAL A 299 7.05 7.56 -3.29
CA VAL A 299 6.10 7.50 -4.40
C VAL A 299 5.41 6.14 -4.42
N MET A 300 4.20 6.12 -5.00
CA MET A 300 3.47 4.89 -5.33
C MET A 300 3.22 4.84 -6.83
N VAL A 301 3.43 3.68 -7.44
CA VAL A 301 3.29 3.46 -8.88
C VAL A 301 2.51 2.17 -9.14
N GLU A 302 1.49 2.23 -9.98
CA GLU A 302 0.78 1.04 -10.46
C GLU A 302 1.45 0.52 -11.74
N SER A 303 2.03 -0.67 -11.64
CA SER A 303 2.90 -1.30 -12.62
C SER A 303 2.59 -2.80 -12.72
N HIS A 304 2.65 -3.36 -13.92
CA HIS A 304 2.55 -4.80 -14.13
C HIS A 304 3.52 -5.27 -15.22
N LEU A 305 3.53 -6.58 -15.51
CA LEU A 305 4.34 -7.14 -16.61
C LEU A 305 3.97 -6.54 -17.96
N LEU A 306 2.66 -6.36 -18.21
CA LEU A 306 2.10 -5.68 -19.37
C LEU A 306 1.35 -4.42 -18.96
N GLY A 307 1.40 -3.41 -19.79
CA GLY A 307 0.72 -2.13 -19.60
C GLY A 307 -0.80 -2.20 -19.83
N GLY A 308 -1.49 -1.18 -19.32
CA GLY A 308 -2.93 -1.04 -19.47
C GLY A 308 -3.75 -1.90 -18.52
N ARG A 309 -4.96 -2.20 -18.92
CA ARG A 309 -5.93 -3.04 -18.20
C ARG A 309 -6.78 -3.86 -19.17
N GLN A 310 -7.42 -4.87 -18.64
CA GLN A 310 -8.39 -5.70 -19.37
C GLN A 310 -9.68 -5.85 -18.55
N ASP A 311 -10.78 -6.10 -19.24
CA ASP A 311 -12.05 -6.48 -18.62
C ASP A 311 -12.16 -8.01 -18.52
N MET A 312 -12.80 -8.48 -17.46
CA MET A 312 -13.16 -9.90 -17.34
C MET A 312 -14.42 -10.16 -18.18
N VAL A 313 -14.24 -10.87 -19.29
CA VAL A 313 -15.34 -11.28 -20.18
C VAL A 313 -15.56 -12.78 -20.03
N PRO A 314 -16.77 -13.25 -19.66
CA PRO A 314 -17.04 -14.68 -19.53
C PRO A 314 -16.64 -15.47 -20.78
N GLY A 315 -15.91 -16.56 -20.59
CA GLY A 315 -15.43 -17.43 -21.69
C GLY A 315 -14.20 -16.93 -22.43
N THR A 316 -13.69 -15.74 -22.09
CA THR A 316 -12.45 -15.22 -22.68
C THR A 316 -11.29 -15.37 -21.70
N PRO A 317 -10.19 -16.05 -22.07
CA PRO A 317 -9.01 -16.14 -21.20
C PRO A 317 -8.41 -14.75 -20.93
N LEU A 318 -7.97 -14.54 -19.69
CA LEU A 318 -7.28 -13.30 -19.32
C LEU A 318 -5.87 -13.27 -19.94
N VAL A 319 -5.45 -12.07 -20.34
CA VAL A 319 -4.07 -11.83 -20.77
C VAL A 319 -3.17 -11.88 -19.54
N TYR A 320 -2.17 -12.77 -19.60
CA TYR A 320 -1.21 -12.97 -18.52
C TYR A 320 -0.42 -11.70 -18.23
N GLY A 321 -0.30 -11.33 -16.96
CA GLY A 321 0.49 -10.17 -16.54
C GLY A 321 -0.11 -8.81 -16.84
N GLN A 322 -1.41 -8.73 -17.16
CA GLN A 322 -2.15 -7.47 -17.36
C GLN A 322 -3.23 -7.29 -16.28
N SER A 323 -3.36 -6.06 -15.77
CA SER A 323 -4.32 -5.73 -14.71
C SER A 323 -5.78 -5.98 -15.13
N ILE A 324 -6.59 -6.48 -14.20
CA ILE A 324 -8.06 -6.58 -14.32
C ILE A 324 -8.80 -5.48 -13.55
N THR A 325 -8.08 -4.54 -12.96
CA THR A 325 -8.62 -3.39 -12.23
C THR A 325 -8.15 -2.09 -12.89
N ASP A 326 -7.43 -1.21 -12.21
CA ASP A 326 -6.94 0.02 -12.84
C ASP A 326 -5.73 -0.25 -13.75
N GLY A 327 -5.54 0.61 -14.76
CA GLY A 327 -4.42 0.49 -15.70
C GLY A 327 -3.07 0.68 -15.03
N CYS A 328 -2.10 -0.14 -15.45
CA CYS A 328 -0.72 -0.10 -14.98
C CYS A 328 0.23 0.34 -16.09
N ILE A 329 1.39 0.88 -15.76
CA ILE A 329 2.51 0.95 -16.69
C ILE A 329 3.11 -0.44 -16.87
N ASP A 330 3.77 -0.69 -18.01
CA ASP A 330 4.46 -1.95 -18.28
C ASP A 330 5.81 -2.07 -17.53
N TRP A 331 6.47 -3.20 -17.70
CA TRP A 331 7.74 -3.46 -17.03
C TRP A 331 8.85 -2.50 -17.45
N ASP A 332 8.99 -2.19 -18.73
CA ASP A 332 10.08 -1.35 -19.22
C ASP A 332 9.93 0.09 -18.74
N ALA A 333 8.71 0.65 -18.80
CA ALA A 333 8.40 1.95 -18.21
C ALA A 333 8.65 1.97 -16.69
N SER A 334 8.39 0.86 -16.01
CA SER A 334 8.63 0.75 -14.56
C SER A 334 10.11 0.81 -14.20
N VAL A 335 10.96 0.15 -14.96
CA VAL A 335 12.42 0.24 -14.77
C VAL A 335 12.91 1.66 -15.03
N ALA A 336 12.42 2.32 -16.10
CA ALA A 336 12.78 3.70 -16.41
C ALA A 336 12.37 4.68 -15.28
N VAL A 337 11.19 4.50 -14.70
CA VAL A 337 10.71 5.28 -13.55
C VAL A 337 11.62 5.10 -12.33
N LEU A 338 12.02 3.87 -12.00
CA LEU A 338 12.91 3.58 -10.87
C LEU A 338 14.29 4.22 -11.07
N GLU A 339 14.87 4.14 -12.27
CA GLU A 339 16.14 4.79 -12.59
C GLU A 339 16.04 6.32 -12.48
N ARG A 340 14.94 6.90 -12.95
CA ARG A 340 14.68 8.34 -12.86
C ARG A 340 14.64 8.82 -11.41
N LEU A 341 13.96 8.06 -10.53
CA LEU A 341 13.88 8.38 -9.10
C LEU A 341 15.23 8.23 -8.41
N ALA A 342 15.99 7.18 -8.69
CA ALA A 342 17.32 6.99 -8.13
C ALA A 342 18.29 8.12 -8.54
N HIS A 343 18.19 8.58 -9.79
CA HIS A 343 18.94 9.76 -10.25
C HIS A 343 18.54 11.00 -9.44
N ALA A 344 17.26 11.25 -9.24
CA ALA A 344 16.77 12.41 -8.49
C ALA A 344 17.25 12.41 -7.03
N VAL A 345 17.30 11.24 -6.38
CA VAL A 345 17.88 11.12 -5.02
C VAL A 345 19.35 11.53 -5.02
N ARG A 346 20.14 11.08 -5.99
CA ARG A 346 21.55 11.45 -6.11
C ARG A 346 21.74 12.95 -6.35
N GLU A 347 20.94 13.55 -7.21
CA GLU A 347 21.01 15.01 -7.43
C GLU A 347 20.58 15.80 -6.19
N ARG A 348 19.56 15.38 -5.48
CA ARG A 348 19.15 15.98 -4.20
C ARG A 348 20.31 16.00 -3.18
N ARG A 349 21.06 14.89 -3.07
CA ARG A 349 22.26 14.81 -2.22
C ARG A 349 23.33 15.80 -2.63
N ARG A 350 23.54 15.99 -3.93
CA ARG A 350 24.52 16.99 -4.45
C ARG A 350 24.10 18.40 -4.05
N VAL A 351 22.84 18.75 -4.20
CA VAL A 351 22.32 20.07 -3.82
C VAL A 351 22.48 20.31 -2.32
N ALA A 352 22.18 19.31 -1.47
CA ALA A 352 22.37 19.42 -0.03
C ALA A 352 23.83 19.67 0.35
N LEU A 353 24.79 18.98 -0.27
CA LEU A 353 26.23 19.18 -0.03
C LEU A 353 26.71 20.57 -0.46
N THR A 354 26.20 21.11 -1.57
CA THR A 354 26.62 22.44 -2.07
C THR A 354 25.96 23.60 -1.32
N SER A 355 24.80 23.35 -0.69
CA SER A 355 24.05 24.37 0.06
C SER A 355 24.44 24.46 1.54
N GLY A 356 25.36 23.62 2.01
CA GLY A 356 25.82 23.61 3.41
C GLY A 356 24.73 23.28 4.43
N LYS A 357 23.70 22.58 4.00
CA LYS A 357 22.56 22.15 4.84
C LYS A 357 22.69 20.68 5.22
#